data_4801101a4007e77d719c02807e520867
#
_entry.id   4801101a4007e77d719c02807e520867
#
_cell.length_a   1.000
_cell.length_b   1.000
_cell.length_c   1.000
_cell.angle_alpha   90.00
_cell.angle_beta   90.00
_cell.angle_gamma   90.00
#
_symmetry.space_group_name_H-M   'P 1'
#
loop_
_entity.id
_entity.type
_entity.pdbx_description
1 polymer ?
#
loop_
_entity_poly.entity_id
_entity_poly.type
_entity_poly.pdbx_seq_one_letter_code
_entity_poly.pdbx_strand_id
1 'polypeptide(L)'
;MNPAPSLSQLTTGSSSRRSFIKTGLATAAGTLLFPYISKSNPIGANNRVRMALIGCGGIMEGHMGWARSHPGIEAVAVCDVKTSKREAALAKLKEKNPAAQGYLYYGEIMARSDIDAVIVGTPDNWHAAISIDAMRTGKDVYVEKPMCYSLNEVAAMVEAERRYGRIVQVGSQQRSSFSFRQAVDIVRNGWIGEITEIHVDFHGDFPPEMLLPDESVPEDIDYDRWLGPSPWRPYNKTRVLGSYGGGWRIFWDYGFPQKRRLGSPSF
;
A
#
# COMPACT_ATOMS: atom_id res chain seq x y z
N MET A 1 58.21 30.44 -3.98
CA MET A 1 58.36 29.12 -3.38
C MET A 1 58.32 29.27 -1.87
N ASN A 2 57.18 29.04 -1.26
CA ASN A 2 57.05 29.03 0.21
C ASN A 2 57.24 27.60 0.72
N PRO A 3 58.02 27.37 1.79
CA PRO A 3 58.22 26.05 2.33
C PRO A 3 56.98 25.57 3.12
N ALA A 4 56.70 24.26 3.03
CA ALA A 4 55.63 23.57 3.73
C ALA A 4 55.82 23.63 5.24
N PRO A 5 54.72 23.73 6.03
CA PRO A 5 54.81 23.73 7.49
C PRO A 5 55.13 22.33 8.04
N SER A 6 56.02 22.30 9.05
CA SER A 6 56.50 21.10 9.72
C SER A 6 55.47 20.43 10.62
N LEU A 7 55.52 19.08 10.67
CA LEU A 7 54.62 18.15 11.38
C LEU A 7 54.73 18.14 12.92
N SER A 8 55.11 19.23 13.58
CA SER A 8 55.39 19.24 15.02
C SER A 8 54.40 19.99 15.92
N GLN A 9 53.16 20.23 15.46
CA GLN A 9 52.12 20.85 16.32
C GLN A 9 50.80 20.08 16.36
N LEU A 10 50.86 18.78 16.53
CA LEU A 10 49.70 18.03 17.03
C LEU A 10 49.78 18.00 18.56
N THR A 11 49.31 19.07 19.22
CA THR A 11 49.07 19.06 20.65
C THR A 11 47.92 18.10 20.94
N THR A 12 48.23 16.98 21.54
CA THR A 12 47.28 16.07 22.17
C THR A 12 46.57 16.78 23.33
N GLY A 13 45.45 17.41 23.04
CA GLY A 13 44.57 17.95 24.06
C GLY A 13 43.94 16.79 24.85
N SER A 14 44.50 16.51 26.03
CA SER A 14 43.87 15.56 26.97
C SER A 14 42.55 16.14 27.44
N SER A 15 41.43 15.65 26.90
CA SER A 15 40.11 16.00 27.40
C SER A 15 39.95 15.45 28.82
N SER A 16 39.77 16.37 29.77
CA SER A 16 39.58 15.95 31.18
C SER A 16 38.28 15.15 31.34
N ARG A 17 38.26 14.17 32.29
CA ARG A 17 37.06 13.40 32.62
C ARG A 17 35.83 14.29 32.84
N ARG A 18 36.04 15.50 33.34
CA ARG A 18 34.98 16.50 33.56
C ARG A 18 34.42 17.09 32.24
N SER A 19 35.28 17.26 31.22
CA SER A 19 34.85 17.70 29.89
C SER A 19 34.04 16.61 29.18
N PHE A 20 34.47 15.35 29.30
CA PHE A 20 33.78 14.18 28.75
C PHE A 20 32.37 13.99 29.36
N ILE A 21 32.27 14.14 30.69
CA ILE A 21 30.99 14.05 31.41
C ILE A 21 30.05 15.20 31.02
N LYS A 22 30.56 16.42 30.89
CA LYS A 22 29.76 17.57 30.46
C LYS A 22 29.24 17.43 29.01
N THR A 23 30.07 16.93 28.11
CA THR A 23 29.69 16.67 26.72
C THR A 23 28.69 15.50 26.65
N GLY A 24 28.89 14.44 27.42
CA GLY A 24 27.97 13.30 27.49
C GLY A 24 26.59 13.68 28.07
N LEU A 25 26.55 14.54 29.10
CA LEU A 25 25.31 15.05 29.66
C LEU A 25 24.58 16.02 28.69
N ALA A 26 25.31 16.84 27.95
CA ALA A 26 24.70 17.72 26.94
C ALA A 26 24.13 16.92 25.75
N THR A 27 24.77 15.83 25.35
CA THR A 27 24.25 14.92 24.30
C THR A 27 23.03 14.16 24.80
N ALA A 28 23.03 13.70 26.05
CA ALA A 28 21.88 13.03 26.66
C ALA A 28 20.67 13.99 26.83
N ALA A 29 20.91 15.26 27.21
CA ALA A 29 19.86 16.25 27.30
C ALA A 29 19.30 16.65 25.94
N GLY A 30 20.14 16.68 24.88
CA GLY A 30 19.69 16.93 23.51
C GLY A 30 18.80 15.84 22.93
N THR A 31 19.03 14.58 23.33
CA THR A 31 18.17 13.44 22.95
C THR A 31 16.84 13.40 23.71
N LEU A 32 16.75 14.06 24.86
CA LEU A 32 15.49 14.19 25.60
C LEU A 32 14.58 15.31 25.09
N LEU A 33 15.10 16.25 24.29
CA LEU A 33 14.33 17.37 23.70
C LEU A 33 13.73 17.06 22.34
N PHE A 34 14.11 15.96 21.72
CA PHE A 34 13.43 15.42 20.56
C PHE A 34 12.71 14.15 20.99
N PRO A 35 11.39 14.17 21.15
CA PRO A 35 10.61 12.94 21.32
C PRO A 35 10.50 12.21 19.96
N TYR A 36 11.66 11.93 19.33
CA TYR A 36 11.72 10.85 18.37
C TYR A 36 11.72 9.57 19.18
N ILE A 37 10.59 9.28 19.76
CA ILE A 37 10.32 7.94 20.27
C ILE A 37 10.26 7.08 19.01
N SER A 38 11.37 6.42 18.69
CA SER A 38 11.33 5.23 17.86
C SER A 38 10.21 4.38 18.43
N LYS A 39 9.14 4.16 17.67
CA LYS A 39 8.02 3.29 18.04
C LYS A 39 8.43 1.80 18.04
N SER A 40 9.64 1.47 18.44
CA SER A 40 10.10 0.12 18.73
C SER A 40 9.76 -0.30 20.14
N ASN A 41 8.62 0.12 20.65
CA ASN A 41 8.11 -0.43 21.90
C ASN A 41 7.60 -1.86 21.64
N PRO A 42 7.88 -2.80 22.56
CA PRO A 42 7.25 -4.11 22.46
C PRO A 42 5.74 -3.93 22.38
N ILE A 43 5.10 -4.70 21.50
CA ILE A 43 3.68 -4.60 21.16
C ILE A 43 2.86 -4.89 22.43
N GLY A 44 2.63 -3.87 23.24
CA GLY A 44 1.64 -3.89 24.30
C GLY A 44 0.23 -3.70 23.73
N ALA A 45 -0.78 -3.96 24.53
CA ALA A 45 -2.18 -3.81 24.11
C ALA A 45 -2.49 -2.40 23.51
N ASN A 46 -1.75 -1.37 23.96
CA ASN A 46 -1.90 0.02 23.51
C ASN A 46 -0.98 0.42 22.34
N ASN A 47 -0.14 -0.50 21.83
CA ASN A 47 0.87 -0.22 20.81
C ASN A 47 0.59 -0.97 19.50
N ARG A 48 -0.65 -1.36 19.26
CA ARG A 48 -1.05 -1.97 17.99
C ARG A 48 -1.13 -0.91 16.91
N VAL A 49 -0.73 -1.28 15.69
CA VAL A 49 -0.98 -0.47 14.50
C VAL A 49 -2.49 -0.47 14.23
N ARG A 50 -3.09 0.70 14.33
CA ARG A 50 -4.52 0.88 14.04
C ARG A 50 -4.73 1.05 12.55
N MET A 51 -5.43 0.12 11.95
CA MET A 51 -5.51 -0.02 10.50
C MET A 51 -6.93 0.11 9.98
N ALA A 52 -7.08 0.81 8.84
CA ALA A 52 -8.34 0.82 8.09
C ALA A 52 -8.18 0.06 6.76
N LEU A 53 -9.27 -0.56 6.33
CA LEU A 53 -9.35 -1.35 5.10
C LEU A 53 -10.25 -0.62 4.10
N ILE A 54 -9.71 -0.23 2.94
CA ILE A 54 -10.41 0.57 1.93
C ILE A 54 -10.60 -0.27 0.67
N GLY A 55 -11.86 -0.47 0.27
CA GLY A 55 -12.26 -1.40 -0.79
C GLY A 55 -12.47 -2.81 -0.25
N CYS A 56 -13.71 -3.18 0.07
CA CYS A 56 -14.09 -4.47 0.68
C CYS A 56 -14.38 -5.56 -0.37
N GLY A 57 -13.62 -5.57 -1.48
CA GLY A 57 -13.69 -6.59 -2.52
C GLY A 57 -13.03 -7.92 -2.13
N GLY A 58 -12.96 -8.86 -3.09
CA GLY A 58 -12.45 -10.21 -2.83
C GLY A 58 -11.03 -10.28 -2.26
N ILE A 59 -10.11 -9.40 -2.71
CA ILE A 59 -8.74 -9.38 -2.18
C ILE A 59 -8.70 -8.95 -0.71
N MET A 60 -9.62 -8.06 -0.31
CA MET A 60 -9.67 -7.56 1.06
C MET A 60 -10.07 -8.63 2.08
N GLU A 61 -10.73 -9.70 1.67
CA GLU A 61 -11.04 -10.81 2.58
C GLU A 61 -9.77 -11.46 3.14
N GLY A 62 -8.77 -11.67 2.28
CA GLY A 62 -7.47 -12.18 2.72
C GLY A 62 -6.75 -11.22 3.66
N HIS A 63 -6.71 -9.94 3.31
CA HIS A 63 -6.10 -8.89 4.15
C HIS A 63 -6.82 -8.74 5.48
N MET A 64 -8.15 -8.80 5.48
CA MET A 64 -8.94 -8.75 6.71
C MET A 64 -8.67 -9.95 7.62
N GLY A 65 -8.57 -11.16 7.05
CA GLY A 65 -8.21 -12.36 7.79
C GLY A 65 -6.86 -12.21 8.47
N TRP A 66 -5.86 -11.73 7.74
CA TRP A 66 -4.53 -11.45 8.26
C TRP A 66 -4.54 -10.35 9.34
N ALA A 67 -5.17 -9.21 9.07
CA ALA A 67 -5.24 -8.09 10.01
C ALA A 67 -5.94 -8.49 11.33
N ARG A 68 -6.95 -9.34 11.27
CA ARG A 68 -7.67 -9.85 12.45
C ARG A 68 -6.86 -10.88 13.25
N SER A 69 -5.94 -11.60 12.63
CA SER A 69 -5.14 -12.65 13.29
C SER A 69 -3.81 -12.13 13.83
N HIS A 70 -3.27 -11.02 13.28
CA HIS A 70 -1.96 -10.52 13.66
C HIS A 70 -2.02 -9.76 15.00
N PRO A 71 -1.22 -10.14 16.02
CA PRO A 71 -1.31 -9.58 17.37
C PRO A 71 -0.96 -8.08 17.45
N GLY A 72 -0.13 -7.59 16.52
CA GLY A 72 0.32 -6.20 16.46
C GLY A 72 -0.59 -5.27 15.67
N ILE A 73 -1.75 -5.75 15.19
CA ILE A 73 -2.67 -4.96 14.39
C ILE A 73 -4.04 -4.91 15.04
N GLU A 74 -4.66 -3.74 14.98
CA GLU A 74 -6.05 -3.53 15.32
C GLU A 74 -6.78 -2.95 14.09
N ALA A 75 -7.57 -3.76 13.42
CA ALA A 75 -8.43 -3.28 12.34
C ALA A 75 -9.63 -2.51 12.94
N VAL A 76 -9.69 -1.20 12.67
CA VAL A 76 -10.62 -0.27 13.33
C VAL A 76 -11.67 0.30 12.40
N ALA A 77 -11.50 0.17 11.10
CA ALA A 77 -12.43 0.71 10.11
C ALA A 77 -12.40 -0.06 8.79
N VAL A 78 -13.54 -0.04 8.11
CA VAL A 78 -13.69 -0.44 6.71
C VAL A 78 -14.32 0.67 5.90
N CYS A 79 -13.99 0.75 4.61
CA CYS A 79 -14.62 1.68 3.68
C CYS A 79 -14.95 0.96 2.37
N ASP A 80 -16.18 1.11 1.91
CA ASP A 80 -16.58 0.69 0.56
C ASP A 80 -17.78 1.50 0.11
N VAL A 81 -17.81 1.86 -1.15
CA VAL A 81 -18.92 2.58 -1.78
C VAL A 81 -20.13 1.69 -2.04
N LYS A 82 -19.97 0.38 -1.92
CA LYS A 82 -21.04 -0.61 -1.99
C LYS A 82 -21.49 -1.00 -0.58
N THR A 83 -22.74 -0.66 -0.23
CA THR A 83 -23.28 -0.85 1.11
C THR A 83 -23.21 -2.30 1.58
N SER A 84 -23.67 -3.25 0.76
CA SER A 84 -23.62 -4.68 1.10
C SER A 84 -22.21 -5.20 1.38
N LYS A 85 -21.20 -4.72 0.64
CA LYS A 85 -19.80 -5.09 0.88
C LYS A 85 -19.25 -4.48 2.16
N ARG A 86 -19.53 -3.19 2.39
CA ARG A 86 -19.13 -2.49 3.60
C ARG A 86 -19.72 -3.13 4.86
N GLU A 87 -21.00 -3.42 4.86
CA GLU A 87 -21.68 -4.02 6.01
C GLU A 87 -21.20 -5.43 6.31
N ALA A 88 -21.03 -6.26 5.28
CA ALA A 88 -20.48 -7.60 5.44
C ALA A 88 -19.04 -7.58 6.01
N ALA A 89 -18.21 -6.66 5.53
CA ALA A 89 -16.85 -6.48 6.03
C ALA A 89 -16.84 -5.96 7.49
N LEU A 90 -17.70 -4.99 7.79
CA LEU A 90 -17.85 -4.44 9.13
C LEU A 90 -18.31 -5.48 10.14
N ALA A 91 -19.29 -6.31 9.77
CA ALA A 91 -19.76 -7.39 10.63
C ALA A 91 -18.62 -8.34 11.01
N LYS A 92 -17.80 -8.76 10.03
CA LYS A 92 -16.61 -9.58 10.28
C LYS A 92 -15.59 -8.90 11.19
N LEU A 93 -15.37 -7.58 11.03
CA LEU A 93 -14.46 -6.83 11.88
C LEU A 93 -14.94 -6.77 13.33
N LYS A 94 -16.24 -6.53 13.52
CA LYS A 94 -16.87 -6.38 14.84
C LYS A 94 -16.79 -7.64 15.71
N GLU A 95 -16.59 -8.80 15.13
CA GLU A 95 -16.32 -10.03 15.91
C GLU A 95 -15.06 -9.93 16.78
N LYS A 96 -14.07 -9.16 16.36
CA LYS A 96 -12.81 -8.95 17.09
C LYS A 96 -12.71 -7.55 17.72
N ASN A 97 -13.28 -6.55 17.05
CA ASN A 97 -13.30 -5.17 17.50
C ASN A 97 -14.71 -4.60 17.41
N PRO A 98 -15.54 -4.71 18.46
CA PRO A 98 -16.91 -4.20 18.47
C PRO A 98 -17.03 -2.70 18.18
N ALA A 99 -15.95 -1.92 18.42
CA ALA A 99 -15.90 -0.48 18.16
C ALA A 99 -15.55 -0.13 16.71
N ALA A 100 -15.29 -1.12 15.85
CA ALA A 100 -14.99 -0.89 14.44
C ALA A 100 -16.13 -0.15 13.72
N GLN A 101 -15.77 0.71 12.78
CA GLN A 101 -16.71 1.58 12.05
C GLN A 101 -16.64 1.34 10.54
N GLY A 102 -17.78 1.53 9.86
CA GLY A 102 -17.88 1.45 8.41
C GLY A 102 -18.13 2.82 7.79
N TYR A 103 -17.43 3.13 6.69
CA TYR A 103 -17.50 4.40 6.00
C TYR A 103 -17.85 4.22 4.53
N LEU A 104 -18.65 5.14 4.00
CA LEU A 104 -18.95 5.21 2.58
C LEU A 104 -17.80 5.86 1.79
N TYR A 105 -17.21 6.89 2.39
CA TYR A 105 -16.19 7.72 1.75
C TYR A 105 -14.85 7.61 2.50
N TYR A 106 -13.78 7.31 1.77
CA TYR A 106 -12.45 7.13 2.35
C TYR A 106 -11.90 8.39 3.02
N GLY A 107 -12.35 9.57 2.59
CA GLY A 107 -11.97 10.84 3.22
C GLY A 107 -12.33 10.92 4.69
N GLU A 108 -13.37 10.21 5.13
CA GLU A 108 -13.72 10.12 6.55
C GLU A 108 -12.65 9.33 7.35
N ILE A 109 -12.04 8.32 6.73
CA ILE A 109 -10.88 7.61 7.29
C ILE A 109 -9.66 8.52 7.35
N MET A 110 -9.44 9.34 6.31
CA MET A 110 -8.32 10.30 6.28
C MET A 110 -8.41 11.33 7.39
N ALA A 111 -9.61 11.74 7.78
CA ALA A 111 -9.84 12.68 8.88
C ALA A 111 -9.59 12.09 10.28
N ARG A 112 -9.48 10.76 10.42
CA ARG A 112 -9.25 10.09 11.69
C ARG A 112 -7.76 10.10 12.07
N SER A 113 -7.41 10.79 13.15
CA SER A 113 -6.03 10.85 13.69
C SER A 113 -5.59 9.58 14.43
N ASP A 114 -6.53 8.71 14.80
CA ASP A 114 -6.28 7.47 15.51
C ASP A 114 -6.00 6.28 14.59
N ILE A 115 -5.93 6.48 13.27
CA ILE A 115 -5.56 5.46 12.29
C ILE A 115 -4.12 5.70 11.85
N ASP A 116 -3.26 4.68 12.03
CA ASP A 116 -1.83 4.72 11.71
C ASP A 116 -1.56 4.31 10.26
N ALA A 117 -2.33 3.37 9.73
CA ALA A 117 -2.10 2.81 8.40
C ALA A 117 -3.40 2.43 7.69
N VAL A 118 -3.32 2.34 6.36
CA VAL A 118 -4.44 1.88 5.52
C VAL A 118 -4.00 0.75 4.59
N ILE A 119 -4.92 -0.18 4.31
CA ILE A 119 -4.81 -1.12 3.19
C ILE A 119 -5.75 -0.64 2.10
N VAL A 120 -5.22 -0.43 0.89
CA VAL A 120 -5.97 0.00 -0.29
C VAL A 120 -6.13 -1.19 -1.24
N GLY A 121 -7.36 -1.68 -1.40
CA GLY A 121 -7.71 -2.82 -2.26
C GLY A 121 -8.93 -2.50 -3.14
N THR A 122 -9.01 -1.28 -3.60
CA THR A 122 -9.99 -0.75 -4.57
C THR A 122 -9.68 -1.21 -6.00
N PRO A 123 -10.46 -0.83 -7.01
CA PRO A 123 -9.99 -0.85 -8.40
C PRO A 123 -8.75 0.04 -8.61
N ASP A 124 -7.95 -0.29 -9.64
CA ASP A 124 -6.60 0.26 -9.83
C ASP A 124 -6.58 1.79 -9.99
N ASN A 125 -7.61 2.37 -10.61
CA ASN A 125 -7.77 3.82 -10.82
C ASN A 125 -7.84 4.64 -9.52
N TRP A 126 -8.15 4.00 -8.41
CA TRP A 126 -8.23 4.64 -7.09
C TRP A 126 -6.94 4.55 -6.27
N HIS A 127 -6.04 3.63 -6.63
CA HIS A 127 -4.88 3.30 -5.80
C HIS A 127 -4.02 4.51 -5.47
N ALA A 128 -3.65 5.30 -6.49
CA ALA A 128 -2.78 6.46 -6.28
C ALA A 128 -3.44 7.56 -5.46
N ALA A 129 -4.67 7.94 -5.80
CA ALA A 129 -5.37 9.03 -5.13
C ALA A 129 -5.54 8.75 -3.62
N ILE A 130 -6.03 7.56 -3.27
CA ILE A 130 -6.23 7.17 -1.87
C ILE A 130 -4.90 7.07 -1.13
N SER A 131 -3.86 6.52 -1.77
CA SER A 131 -2.54 6.37 -1.15
C SER A 131 -1.87 7.71 -0.87
N ILE A 132 -1.95 8.65 -1.81
CA ILE A 132 -1.40 10.00 -1.64
C ILE A 132 -2.13 10.75 -0.52
N ASP A 133 -3.45 10.67 -0.48
CA ASP A 133 -4.25 11.29 0.58
C ASP A 133 -3.95 10.67 1.96
N ALA A 134 -3.75 9.35 2.03
CA ALA A 134 -3.35 8.68 3.26
C ALA A 134 -1.99 9.18 3.76
N MET A 135 -0.99 9.24 2.88
CA MET A 135 0.34 9.77 3.23
C MET A 135 0.27 11.23 3.68
N ARG A 136 -0.50 12.06 2.97
CA ARG A 136 -0.71 13.49 3.30
C ARG A 136 -1.32 13.67 4.69
N THR A 137 -2.15 12.75 5.12
CA THR A 137 -2.79 12.77 6.45
C THR A 137 -2.04 11.96 7.51
N GLY A 138 -0.77 11.60 7.23
CA GLY A 138 0.13 11.00 8.19
C GLY A 138 -0.02 9.49 8.38
N LYS A 139 -0.65 8.79 7.43
CA LYS A 139 -0.87 7.35 7.50
C LYS A 139 0.10 6.60 6.59
N ASP A 140 0.56 5.43 7.05
CA ASP A 140 1.30 4.51 6.22
C ASP A 140 0.35 3.71 5.31
N VAL A 141 0.85 3.20 4.19
CA VAL A 141 0.02 2.63 3.13
C VAL A 141 0.50 1.25 2.72
N TYR A 142 -0.39 0.30 2.72
CA TYR A 142 -0.27 -0.91 1.94
C TYR A 142 -1.24 -0.81 0.77
N VAL A 143 -0.75 -0.77 -0.47
CA VAL A 143 -1.59 -0.68 -1.67
C VAL A 143 -1.49 -1.95 -2.49
N GLU A 144 -2.63 -2.49 -2.93
CA GLU A 144 -2.65 -3.65 -3.82
C GLU A 144 -1.97 -3.37 -5.16
N LYS A 145 -1.53 -4.44 -5.79
CA LYS A 145 -0.97 -4.39 -7.14
C LYS A 145 -2.10 -4.31 -8.19
N PRO A 146 -1.88 -3.55 -9.28
CA PRO A 146 -0.74 -2.67 -9.55
C PRO A 146 -0.75 -1.46 -8.62
N MET A 147 0.42 -0.90 -8.32
CA MET A 147 0.56 0.21 -7.38
C MET A 147 -0.32 1.42 -7.76
N CYS A 148 -0.52 1.66 -9.04
CA CYS A 148 -1.25 2.78 -9.61
C CYS A 148 -1.63 2.49 -11.05
N TYR A 149 -2.36 3.42 -11.68
CA TYR A 149 -2.88 3.28 -13.02
C TYR A 149 -1.96 3.86 -14.12
N SER A 150 -1.09 4.82 -13.80
CA SER A 150 -0.23 5.48 -14.79
C SER A 150 1.18 5.75 -14.25
N LEU A 151 2.14 5.97 -15.16
CA LEU A 151 3.52 6.34 -14.78
C LEU A 151 3.58 7.69 -14.06
N ASN A 152 2.69 8.63 -14.41
CA ASN A 152 2.62 9.92 -13.71
C ASN A 152 2.18 9.73 -12.25
N GLU A 153 1.27 8.81 -12.01
CA GLU A 153 0.85 8.45 -10.65
C GLU A 153 1.98 7.80 -9.85
N VAL A 154 2.83 6.97 -10.50
CA VAL A 154 4.04 6.42 -9.84
C VAL A 154 4.91 7.56 -9.32
N ALA A 155 5.21 8.54 -10.17
CA ALA A 155 6.04 9.69 -9.78
C ALA A 155 5.42 10.48 -8.62
N ALA A 156 4.10 10.74 -8.68
CA ALA A 156 3.37 11.44 -7.63
C ALA A 156 3.36 10.67 -6.31
N MET A 157 3.20 9.35 -6.33
CA MET A 157 3.24 8.51 -5.12
C MET A 157 4.62 8.48 -4.48
N VAL A 158 5.70 8.37 -5.29
CA VAL A 158 7.09 8.42 -4.81
C VAL A 158 7.42 9.78 -4.21
N GLU A 159 6.96 10.87 -4.83
CA GLU A 159 7.11 12.22 -4.27
C GLU A 159 6.37 12.38 -2.95
N ALA A 160 5.12 11.90 -2.89
CA ALA A 160 4.32 11.97 -1.66
C ALA A 160 4.96 11.17 -0.52
N GLU A 161 5.47 9.95 -0.79
CA GLU A 161 6.17 9.13 0.18
C GLU A 161 7.36 9.89 0.79
N ARG A 162 8.21 10.47 -0.06
CA ARG A 162 9.37 11.27 0.37
C ARG A 162 8.95 12.53 1.15
N ARG A 163 7.95 13.26 0.62
CA ARG A 163 7.49 14.52 1.19
C ARG A 163 6.86 14.36 2.57
N TYR A 164 6.07 13.32 2.76
CA TYR A 164 5.34 13.09 4.01
C TYR A 164 6.04 12.10 4.95
N GLY A 165 7.16 11.48 4.51
CA GLY A 165 7.94 10.53 5.29
C GLY A 165 7.11 9.33 5.74
N ARG A 166 6.26 8.79 4.85
CA ARG A 166 5.40 7.65 5.15
C ARG A 166 5.94 6.38 4.52
N ILE A 167 5.55 5.24 5.05
CA ILE A 167 5.92 3.94 4.51
C ILE A 167 4.86 3.53 3.49
N VAL A 168 5.30 3.15 2.29
CA VAL A 168 4.44 2.59 1.25
C VAL A 168 4.91 1.19 0.90
N GLN A 169 4.03 0.22 1.04
CA GLN A 169 4.27 -1.16 0.62
C GLN A 169 3.30 -1.54 -0.50
N VAL A 170 3.84 -1.99 -1.62
CA VAL A 170 3.03 -2.56 -2.71
C VAL A 170 2.76 -4.04 -2.45
N GLY A 171 1.52 -4.46 -2.68
CA GLY A 171 1.00 -5.81 -2.44
C GLY A 171 1.51 -6.87 -3.41
N SER A 172 2.82 -7.05 -3.52
CA SER A 172 3.45 -8.11 -4.33
C SER A 172 3.62 -9.40 -3.52
N GLN A 173 2.51 -9.98 -3.04
CA GLN A 173 2.49 -11.09 -2.06
C GLN A 173 3.30 -12.31 -2.51
N GLN A 174 3.32 -12.60 -3.81
CA GLN A 174 4.03 -13.76 -4.35
C GLN A 174 5.54 -13.72 -4.08
N ARG A 175 6.13 -12.53 -3.95
CA ARG A 175 7.54 -12.38 -3.57
C ARG A 175 7.86 -12.92 -2.18
N SER A 176 6.86 -13.02 -1.31
CA SER A 176 6.99 -13.56 0.05
C SER A 176 6.52 -15.01 0.17
N SER A 177 5.93 -15.58 -0.90
CA SER A 177 5.50 -16.97 -0.92
C SER A 177 6.69 -17.93 -0.87
N PHE A 178 6.59 -18.95 -0.05
CA PHE A 178 7.66 -19.97 0.08
C PHE A 178 8.02 -20.61 -1.27
N SER A 179 7.03 -21.02 -2.06
CA SER A 179 7.25 -21.68 -3.35
C SER A 179 8.00 -20.79 -4.35
N PHE A 180 7.63 -19.50 -4.42
CA PHE A 180 8.31 -18.55 -5.30
C PHE A 180 9.74 -18.25 -4.82
N ARG A 181 9.94 -18.11 -3.52
CA ARG A 181 11.29 -17.91 -2.97
C ARG A 181 12.18 -19.12 -3.24
N GLN A 182 11.66 -20.33 -3.02
CA GLN A 182 12.37 -21.56 -3.33
C GLN A 182 12.74 -21.65 -4.83
N ALA A 183 11.81 -21.32 -5.73
CA ALA A 183 12.10 -21.30 -7.18
C ALA A 183 13.21 -20.29 -7.52
N VAL A 184 13.17 -19.09 -6.93
CA VAL A 184 14.22 -18.08 -7.12
C VAL A 184 15.57 -18.58 -6.61
N ASP A 185 15.61 -19.25 -5.46
CA ASP A 185 16.84 -19.80 -4.89
C ASP A 185 17.42 -20.91 -5.77
N ILE A 186 16.60 -21.80 -6.31
CA ILE A 186 16.99 -22.85 -7.26
C ILE A 186 17.67 -22.22 -8.48
N VAL A 187 17.03 -21.22 -9.07
CA VAL A 187 17.56 -20.52 -10.26
C VAL A 187 18.87 -19.78 -9.94
N ARG A 188 18.89 -18.99 -8.88
CA ARG A 188 20.05 -18.16 -8.53
C ARG A 188 21.29 -18.97 -8.12
N ASN A 189 21.10 -20.14 -7.53
CA ASN A 189 22.18 -21.02 -7.14
C ASN A 189 22.63 -21.95 -8.28
N GLY A 190 22.12 -21.77 -9.49
CA GLY A 190 22.54 -22.51 -10.68
C GLY A 190 22.09 -23.98 -10.72
N TRP A 191 21.11 -24.38 -9.90
CA TRP A 191 20.67 -25.78 -9.81
C TRP A 191 20.02 -26.28 -11.10
N ILE A 192 19.51 -25.38 -11.93
CA ILE A 192 18.96 -25.69 -13.27
C ILE A 192 19.94 -25.47 -14.42
N GLY A 193 21.20 -25.12 -14.09
CA GLY A 193 22.22 -24.77 -15.07
C GLY A 193 22.06 -23.39 -15.68
N GLU A 194 22.63 -23.19 -16.86
CA GLU A 194 22.51 -21.92 -17.60
C GLU A 194 21.09 -21.76 -18.17
N ILE A 195 20.53 -20.56 -17.99
CA ILE A 195 19.21 -20.23 -18.53
C ILE A 195 19.38 -19.88 -20.00
N THR A 196 18.82 -20.71 -20.87
CA THR A 196 18.85 -20.50 -22.32
C THR A 196 17.60 -19.80 -22.84
N GLU A 197 16.46 -19.99 -22.18
CA GLU A 197 15.18 -19.46 -22.62
C GLU A 197 14.23 -19.23 -21.43
N ILE A 198 13.38 -18.22 -21.52
CA ILE A 198 12.33 -17.94 -20.54
C ILE A 198 11.00 -17.80 -21.30
N HIS A 199 10.05 -18.68 -20.99
CA HIS A 199 8.68 -18.56 -21.49
C HIS A 199 7.79 -17.94 -20.41
N VAL A 200 7.03 -16.90 -20.80
CA VAL A 200 6.04 -16.28 -19.93
C VAL A 200 4.68 -16.35 -20.59
N ASP A 201 3.81 -17.17 -20.02
CA ASP A 201 2.45 -17.34 -20.49
C ASP A 201 1.45 -16.54 -19.64
N PHE A 202 0.60 -15.80 -20.32
CA PHE A 202 -0.55 -15.15 -19.72
C PHE A 202 -1.83 -15.86 -20.16
N HIS A 203 -2.39 -16.67 -19.26
CA HIS A 203 -3.57 -17.45 -19.58
C HIS A 203 -4.85 -16.59 -19.64
N GLY A 204 -5.66 -16.80 -20.67
CA GLY A 204 -7.04 -16.38 -20.88
C GLY A 204 -7.23 -15.29 -21.94
N ASP A 205 -8.22 -15.50 -22.74
CA ASP A 205 -8.76 -14.49 -23.64
C ASP A 205 -9.79 -13.67 -22.89
N PHE A 206 -9.57 -12.35 -22.79
CA PHE A 206 -10.65 -11.44 -22.41
C PHE A 206 -11.43 -11.08 -23.65
N PRO A 207 -12.75 -11.05 -23.58
CA PRO A 207 -13.53 -10.52 -24.67
C PRO A 207 -13.08 -9.06 -24.96
N PRO A 208 -13.14 -8.62 -26.22
CA PRO A 208 -12.90 -7.23 -26.53
C PRO A 208 -13.85 -6.35 -25.70
N GLU A 209 -13.46 -5.11 -25.47
CA GLU A 209 -14.29 -4.15 -24.72
C GLU A 209 -15.73 -4.19 -25.23
N MET A 210 -16.63 -4.70 -24.39
CA MET A 210 -18.01 -4.88 -24.78
C MET A 210 -18.74 -3.56 -24.67
N LEU A 211 -19.51 -3.21 -25.70
CA LEU A 211 -20.55 -2.19 -25.57
C LEU A 211 -21.62 -2.77 -24.62
N LEU A 212 -21.59 -2.33 -23.37
CA LEU A 212 -22.56 -2.75 -22.38
C LEU A 212 -23.79 -1.84 -22.45
N PRO A 213 -25.01 -2.39 -22.38
CA PRO A 213 -26.22 -1.59 -22.27
C PRO A 213 -26.21 -0.77 -20.98
N ASP A 214 -26.86 0.37 -21.01
CA ASP A 214 -27.09 1.19 -19.84
C ASP A 214 -28.10 0.48 -18.89
N GLU A 215 -27.76 0.44 -17.62
CA GLU A 215 -28.63 -0.10 -16.56
C GLU A 215 -28.86 0.98 -15.50
N SER A 216 -29.96 0.89 -14.76
CA SER A 216 -30.17 1.77 -13.60
C SER A 216 -29.19 1.47 -12.49
N VAL A 217 -28.67 2.53 -11.86
CA VAL A 217 -27.78 2.39 -10.68
C VAL A 217 -28.58 1.82 -9.51
N PRO A 218 -28.18 0.68 -8.92
CA PRO A 218 -28.82 0.15 -7.72
C PRO A 218 -28.58 1.06 -6.51
N GLU A 219 -29.50 1.07 -5.56
CA GLU A 219 -29.34 1.80 -4.29
C GLU A 219 -28.16 1.30 -3.43
N ASP A 220 -27.70 0.08 -3.67
CA ASP A 220 -26.60 -0.57 -2.95
C ASP A 220 -25.23 0.03 -3.23
N ILE A 221 -25.07 0.89 -4.25
CA ILE A 221 -23.78 1.44 -4.66
C ILE A 221 -23.85 2.93 -4.91
N ASP A 222 -22.90 3.68 -4.34
CA ASP A 222 -22.58 5.04 -4.78
C ASP A 222 -21.70 4.97 -6.03
N TYR A 223 -22.34 5.00 -7.19
CA TYR A 223 -21.66 4.76 -8.46
C TYR A 223 -20.72 5.90 -8.85
N ASP A 224 -21.05 7.15 -8.55
CA ASP A 224 -20.18 8.28 -8.84
C ASP A 224 -18.85 8.17 -8.07
N ARG A 225 -18.92 7.78 -6.80
CA ARG A 225 -17.70 7.49 -6.01
C ARG A 225 -17.00 6.21 -6.45
N TRP A 226 -17.72 5.24 -6.99
CA TRP A 226 -17.08 4.06 -7.56
C TRP A 226 -16.26 4.41 -8.81
N LEU A 227 -16.80 5.25 -9.72
CA LEU A 227 -16.09 5.76 -10.90
C LEU A 227 -14.85 6.56 -10.51
N GLY A 228 -14.98 7.48 -9.58
CA GLY A 228 -13.90 8.31 -9.08
C GLY A 228 -13.16 9.09 -10.15
N PRO A 229 -11.84 8.95 -10.27
CA PRO A 229 -11.03 9.69 -11.25
C PRO A 229 -11.21 9.22 -12.69
N SER A 230 -11.94 8.13 -12.92
CA SER A 230 -12.16 7.58 -14.26
C SER A 230 -13.14 8.42 -15.06
N PRO A 231 -13.10 8.34 -16.41
CA PRO A 231 -14.13 8.96 -17.25
C PRO A 231 -15.52 8.46 -16.88
N TRP A 232 -16.49 9.36 -16.91
CA TRP A 232 -17.88 8.97 -16.67
C TRP A 232 -18.37 7.96 -17.73
N ARG A 233 -19.02 6.89 -17.25
CA ARG A 233 -19.67 5.87 -18.07
C ARG A 233 -21.02 5.52 -17.44
N PRO A 234 -22.03 5.18 -18.23
CA PRO A 234 -23.28 4.66 -17.69
C PRO A 234 -23.06 3.41 -16.83
N TYR A 235 -23.91 3.26 -15.84
CA TYR A 235 -23.84 2.06 -15.01
C TYR A 235 -24.17 0.80 -15.79
N ASN A 236 -23.42 -0.25 -15.51
CA ASN A 236 -23.75 -1.62 -15.88
C ASN A 236 -23.19 -2.57 -14.83
N LYS A 237 -23.95 -3.55 -14.41
CA LYS A 237 -23.56 -4.50 -13.37
C LYS A 237 -22.27 -5.27 -13.71
N THR A 238 -22.05 -5.59 -14.99
CA THR A 238 -20.84 -6.28 -15.44
C THR A 238 -19.60 -5.40 -15.23
N ARG A 239 -19.73 -4.08 -15.43
CA ARG A 239 -18.65 -3.11 -15.25
C ARG A 239 -18.14 -3.06 -13.81
N VAL A 240 -19.03 -3.10 -12.84
CA VAL A 240 -18.69 -2.99 -11.41
C VAL A 240 -18.39 -4.33 -10.73
N LEU A 241 -18.53 -5.45 -11.44
CA LEU A 241 -18.20 -6.75 -10.89
C LEU A 241 -16.70 -6.86 -10.56
N GLY A 242 -16.40 -7.31 -9.36
CA GLY A 242 -15.05 -7.60 -8.90
C GLY A 242 -14.62 -9.05 -9.13
N SER A 243 -14.89 -9.63 -10.30
CA SER A 243 -14.49 -11.02 -10.59
C SER A 243 -13.03 -11.12 -11.05
N TYR A 244 -12.38 -12.22 -10.69
CA TYR A 244 -11.04 -12.52 -11.20
C TYR A 244 -11.15 -12.83 -12.70
N GLY A 245 -10.55 -11.99 -13.54
CA GLY A 245 -10.60 -12.18 -14.99
C GLY A 245 -11.78 -11.53 -15.71
N GLY A 246 -12.59 -10.70 -15.04
CA GLY A 246 -13.71 -9.98 -15.64
C GLY A 246 -14.06 -8.70 -14.86
N GLY A 247 -15.26 -8.18 -15.11
CA GLY A 247 -15.74 -6.96 -14.48
C GLY A 247 -14.90 -5.75 -14.83
N TRP A 248 -14.64 -4.88 -13.88
CA TRP A 248 -13.87 -3.66 -14.08
C TRP A 248 -12.47 -3.90 -14.68
N ARG A 249 -11.89 -5.08 -14.48
CA ARG A 249 -10.54 -5.42 -14.95
C ARG A 249 -10.40 -5.56 -16.46
N ILE A 250 -11.49 -5.64 -17.20
CA ILE A 250 -11.44 -5.70 -18.68
C ILE A 250 -11.55 -4.32 -19.34
N PHE A 251 -11.79 -3.27 -18.53
CA PHE A 251 -11.94 -1.90 -19.04
C PHE A 251 -10.72 -1.05 -18.69
N TRP A 252 -10.16 -0.39 -19.71
CA TRP A 252 -9.05 0.53 -19.54
C TRP A 252 -9.37 1.73 -18.65
N ASP A 253 -10.64 2.07 -18.49
CA ASP A 253 -11.04 3.17 -17.64
C ASP A 253 -10.72 2.94 -16.14
N TYR A 254 -10.59 1.68 -15.69
CA TYR A 254 -10.51 1.35 -14.26
C TYR A 254 -9.28 0.55 -13.84
N GLY A 255 -8.63 -0.13 -14.78
CA GLY A 255 -7.48 -0.95 -14.49
C GLY A 255 -6.72 -1.35 -15.75
N PHE A 256 -5.60 -2.02 -15.56
CA PHE A 256 -4.92 -2.66 -16.68
C PHE A 256 -5.68 -3.92 -17.07
N PRO A 257 -6.24 -4.00 -18.29
CA PRO A 257 -6.79 -5.24 -18.79
C PRO A 257 -5.68 -6.30 -18.76
N GLN A 258 -5.77 -7.23 -17.84
CA GLN A 258 -4.70 -8.20 -17.55
C GLN A 258 -4.40 -9.12 -18.73
N LYS A 259 -5.11 -8.98 -19.86
CA LYS A 259 -4.94 -9.81 -21.03
C LYS A 259 -5.40 -9.12 -22.34
N ARG A 260 -4.67 -8.12 -22.78
CA ARG A 260 -4.48 -8.01 -24.21
C ARG A 260 -3.20 -8.75 -24.55
N ARG A 261 -3.28 -9.80 -25.37
CA ARG A 261 -2.17 -10.21 -26.20
C ARG A 261 -1.63 -8.94 -26.84
N LEU A 262 -0.54 -8.42 -26.33
CA LEU A 262 0.31 -7.58 -27.14
C LEU A 262 0.66 -8.51 -28.27
N GLY A 263 0.00 -8.32 -29.45
CA GLY A 263 0.37 -9.03 -30.65
C GLY A 263 1.87 -8.92 -30.72
N SER A 264 2.57 -10.06 -30.85
CA SER A 264 3.97 -10.07 -31.19
C SER A 264 4.19 -8.98 -32.21
N PRO A 265 5.00 -7.95 -31.96
CA PRO A 265 5.52 -7.22 -33.07
C PRO A 265 6.32 -8.26 -33.86
N SER A 266 5.81 -8.64 -35.01
CA SER A 266 6.61 -9.32 -36.02
C SER A 266 7.73 -8.37 -36.40
N PHE A 267 8.89 -8.56 -35.81
CA PHE A 267 10.13 -8.00 -36.30
C PHE A 267 10.68 -8.89 -37.40
#